data_0197c064d4907243a59bba3c5fd9cfd7
#
_entry.id   0197c064d4907243a59bba3c5fd9cfd7
#
_cell.length_a   1.000
_cell.length_b   1.000
_cell.length_c   1.000
_cell.angle_alpha   90.00
_cell.angle_beta   90.00
_cell.angle_gamma   90.00
#
_symmetry.space_group_name_H-M   'P 1'
#
loop_
_entity.id
_entity.type
_entity.pdbx_description
1 polymer ?
#
loop_
_entity_poly.entity_id
_entity_poly.type
_entity_poly.pdbx_seq_one_letter_code
_entity_poly.pdbx_strand_id
1 'polypeptide(L)'
;MMRKNLGYIRQQKDISEEKRMKKNVWIAGVTALLSAGLVWIAPVSTLADERIPDGVSVGAVSLSGLTEAEAEKQIESYVNEKLNQDITLVVNGAEAKSDAKTLGVAWDNQDEVAKAVQGTELKGNLVKRYMKKKDLEVNPLKIELDLSVDQDKISSFVSANCDSAVADAVDAAITRKNGKFEITPSKVGVTVDMDATKAA
;
A
#
# COMPACT_ATOMS: atom_id res chain seq x y z
N MET A 1 -6.46 9.68 -53.73
CA MET A 1 -7.25 9.10 -52.59
C MET A 1 -6.40 8.37 -51.55
N MET A 2 -5.13 8.76 -51.36
CA MET A 2 -4.15 8.02 -50.52
C MET A 2 -3.59 8.78 -49.27
N ARG A 3 -4.08 10.01 -49.02
CA ARG A 3 -3.55 10.83 -47.88
C ARG A 3 -4.33 10.74 -46.57
N LYS A 4 -5.54 10.17 -46.58
CA LYS A 4 -6.36 10.05 -45.35
C LYS A 4 -5.98 8.85 -44.43
N ASN A 5 -5.31 7.82 -44.96
CA ASN A 5 -4.99 6.64 -44.20
C ASN A 5 -3.70 6.74 -43.37
N LEU A 6 -2.78 7.65 -43.73
CA LEU A 6 -1.52 7.81 -42.93
C LEU A 6 -1.77 8.51 -41.59
N GLY A 7 -2.74 9.46 -41.54
CA GLY A 7 -3.10 10.12 -40.28
C GLY A 7 -3.75 9.17 -39.27
N TYR A 8 -4.60 8.26 -39.76
CA TYR A 8 -5.32 7.31 -38.92
C TYR A 8 -4.38 6.25 -38.32
N ILE A 9 -3.40 5.79 -39.09
CA ILE A 9 -2.38 4.83 -38.62
C ILE A 9 -1.44 5.47 -37.61
N ARG A 10 -1.12 6.75 -37.78
CA ARG A 10 -0.27 7.49 -36.82
C ARG A 10 -0.97 7.74 -35.50
N GLN A 11 -2.26 8.09 -35.53
CA GLN A 11 -3.08 8.27 -34.35
C GLN A 11 -3.29 6.93 -33.55
N GLN A 12 -3.45 5.81 -34.28
CA GLN A 12 -3.56 4.48 -33.67
C GLN A 12 -2.23 4.05 -33.03
N LYS A 13 -1.09 4.43 -33.59
CA LYS A 13 0.22 4.11 -33.04
C LYS A 13 0.51 4.93 -31.78
N ASP A 14 0.15 6.20 -31.78
CA ASP A 14 0.29 7.10 -30.63
C ASP A 14 -0.62 6.65 -29.46
N ILE A 15 -1.86 6.22 -29.75
CA ILE A 15 -2.76 5.64 -28.74
C ILE A 15 -2.24 4.31 -28.19
N SER A 16 -1.54 3.52 -29.00
CA SER A 16 -0.98 2.23 -28.55
C SER A 16 0.28 2.43 -27.70
N GLU A 17 1.08 3.44 -28.00
CA GLU A 17 2.26 3.80 -27.22
C GLU A 17 1.88 4.55 -25.93
N GLU A 18 0.85 5.39 -25.97
CA GLU A 18 0.26 6.02 -24.79
C GLU A 18 -0.34 4.99 -23.83
N LYS A 19 -1.07 3.98 -24.35
CA LYS A 19 -1.52 2.83 -23.52
C LYS A 19 -0.37 1.98 -22.98
N ARG A 20 0.77 1.95 -23.65
CA ARG A 20 1.94 1.21 -23.20
C ARG A 20 2.73 1.97 -22.14
N MET A 21 2.75 3.30 -22.20
CA MET A 21 3.33 4.16 -21.15
C MET A 21 2.45 4.23 -19.89
N LYS A 22 1.11 4.24 -20.05
CA LYS A 22 0.18 4.13 -18.90
C LYS A 22 0.28 2.81 -18.12
N LYS A 23 0.87 1.76 -18.71
CA LYS A 23 1.17 0.50 -18.02
C LYS A 23 2.47 0.50 -17.22
N ASN A 24 3.30 1.52 -17.36
CA ASN A 24 4.60 1.61 -16.71
C ASN A 24 4.64 2.64 -15.57
N VAL A 25 3.50 3.16 -15.13
CA VAL A 25 3.39 3.77 -13.79
C VAL A 25 3.33 2.60 -12.80
N TRP A 26 4.47 1.95 -12.62
CA TRP A 26 4.66 0.99 -11.56
C TRP A 26 4.86 1.77 -10.26
N ILE A 27 3.90 1.66 -9.38
CA ILE A 27 4.16 1.77 -7.95
C ILE A 27 5.08 0.59 -7.61
N ALA A 28 6.38 0.82 -7.76
CA ALA A 28 7.38 -0.05 -7.17
C ALA A 28 7.40 0.26 -5.68
N GLY A 29 6.58 -0.41 -4.90
CA GLY A 29 6.58 -0.07 -3.49
C GLY A 29 5.81 -0.97 -2.56
N VAL A 30 5.28 -2.09 -3.02
CA VAL A 30 4.93 -3.17 -2.09
C VAL A 30 5.82 -4.35 -2.41
N THR A 31 7.11 -4.18 -2.23
CA THR A 31 7.99 -5.33 -2.13
C THR A 31 7.84 -5.87 -0.71
N ALA A 32 7.14 -6.97 -0.62
CA ALA A 32 7.08 -7.84 0.53
C ALA A 32 8.44 -7.94 1.23
N LEU A 33 8.58 -7.30 2.37
CA LEU A 33 9.57 -7.70 3.35
C LEU A 33 8.93 -8.76 4.26
N LEU A 34 8.80 -9.95 3.69
CA LEU A 34 8.79 -11.18 4.45
C LEU A 34 10.23 -11.47 4.85
N SER A 35 10.63 -11.00 6.00
CA SER A 35 11.67 -11.69 6.81
C SER A 35 12.23 -10.74 7.88
N ALA A 36 11.86 -10.96 9.09
CA ALA A 36 12.76 -11.10 10.23
C ALA A 36 11.90 -11.24 11.48
N GLY A 37 11.50 -12.47 11.75
CA GLY A 37 11.06 -12.84 13.07
C GLY A 37 12.20 -12.63 14.08
N LEU A 38 12.24 -11.48 14.72
CA LEU A 38 12.97 -11.29 15.95
C LEU A 38 12.12 -11.90 17.06
N VAL A 39 12.36 -13.19 17.32
CA VAL A 39 11.88 -13.84 18.53
C VAL A 39 12.63 -13.18 19.70
N TRP A 40 12.00 -12.20 20.31
CA TRP A 40 12.42 -11.72 21.62
C TRP A 40 11.93 -12.72 22.67
N ILE A 41 12.84 -13.53 23.19
CA ILE A 41 12.58 -14.36 24.37
C ILE A 41 12.64 -13.44 25.59
N ALA A 42 11.49 -12.95 26.03
CA ALA A 42 11.36 -12.26 27.31
C ALA A 42 11.36 -13.30 28.47
N PRO A 43 11.88 -12.96 29.66
CA PRO A 43 11.96 -13.90 30.78
C PRO A 43 10.55 -14.29 31.26
N VAL A 44 10.35 -15.58 31.37
CA VAL A 44 9.11 -16.23 31.82
C VAL A 44 8.78 -15.86 33.26
N SER A 45 7.82 -14.98 33.46
CA SER A 45 7.17 -14.79 34.77
C SER A 45 6.02 -15.78 34.90
N THR A 46 6.01 -16.49 36.05
CA THR A 46 5.13 -17.62 36.34
C THR A 46 3.69 -17.20 36.65
N LEU A 47 2.92 -16.84 35.63
CA LEU A 47 1.45 -16.86 35.67
C LEU A 47 0.98 -17.58 34.40
N ALA A 48 0.98 -18.92 34.50
CA ALA A 48 0.70 -19.79 33.34
C ALA A 48 -0.75 -19.74 32.82
N ASP A 49 -1.62 -18.92 33.43
CA ASP A 49 -3.05 -18.90 33.19
C ASP A 49 -3.57 -17.70 32.38
N GLU A 50 -2.72 -16.70 32.16
CA GLU A 50 -3.10 -15.46 31.44
C GLU A 50 -2.38 -15.28 30.11
N ARG A 51 -1.78 -16.37 29.59
CA ARG A 51 -1.06 -16.31 28.32
C ARG A 51 -1.90 -16.82 27.16
N ILE A 52 -1.76 -16.14 26.04
CA ILE A 52 -2.39 -16.52 24.77
C ILE A 52 -1.84 -17.90 24.34
N PRO A 53 -2.70 -18.87 24.03
CA PRO A 53 -2.29 -20.19 23.58
C PRO A 53 -1.59 -20.16 22.23
N ASP A 54 -0.90 -21.27 21.90
CA ASP A 54 -0.29 -21.44 20.59
C ASP A 54 -1.35 -21.47 19.48
N GLY A 55 -0.97 -21.02 18.29
CA GLY A 55 -1.84 -21.00 17.13
C GLY A 55 -2.65 -19.71 16.95
N VAL A 56 -2.37 -18.65 17.73
CA VAL A 56 -3.00 -17.34 17.57
C VAL A 56 -2.04 -16.35 16.90
N SER A 57 -2.48 -15.69 15.85
CA SER A 57 -1.70 -14.65 15.15
C SER A 57 -2.59 -13.50 14.69
N VAL A 58 -2.00 -12.30 14.60
CA VAL A 58 -2.61 -11.10 14.00
C VAL A 58 -1.73 -10.66 12.85
N GLY A 59 -2.26 -10.71 11.63
CA GLY A 59 -1.45 -10.52 10.44
C GLY A 59 -0.26 -11.48 10.40
N ALA A 60 0.95 -10.96 10.35
CA ALA A 60 2.20 -11.74 10.39
C ALA A 60 2.77 -11.94 11.81
N VAL A 61 2.11 -11.40 12.85
CA VAL A 61 2.61 -11.43 14.23
C VAL A 61 2.02 -12.61 14.98
N SER A 62 2.87 -13.49 15.52
CA SER A 62 2.44 -14.56 16.43
C SER A 62 2.26 -14.00 17.83
N LEU A 63 1.12 -14.31 18.45
CA LEU A 63 0.80 -13.90 19.82
C LEU A 63 1.00 -15.03 20.84
N SER A 64 1.45 -16.19 20.39
CA SER A 64 1.64 -17.37 21.22
C SER A 64 2.53 -17.09 22.44
N GLY A 65 2.04 -17.43 23.62
CA GLY A 65 2.78 -17.29 24.88
C GLY A 65 2.88 -15.86 25.44
N LEU A 66 2.31 -14.86 24.78
CA LEU A 66 2.22 -13.49 25.26
C LEU A 66 1.05 -13.33 26.24
N THR A 67 1.16 -12.39 27.16
CA THR A 67 0.01 -11.85 27.88
C THR A 67 -0.80 -10.93 26.97
N GLU A 68 -2.04 -10.61 27.33
CA GLU A 68 -2.89 -9.68 26.57
C GLU A 68 -2.18 -8.32 26.35
N ALA A 69 -1.60 -7.75 27.41
CA ALA A 69 -0.89 -6.47 27.34
C ALA A 69 0.38 -6.52 26.48
N GLU A 70 1.11 -7.65 26.49
CA GLU A 70 2.26 -7.85 25.61
C GLU A 70 1.83 -8.00 24.15
N ALA A 71 0.72 -8.71 23.90
CA ALA A 71 0.15 -8.89 22.58
C ALA A 71 -0.36 -7.56 21.98
N GLU A 72 -1.10 -6.77 22.76
CA GLU A 72 -1.58 -5.44 22.36
C GLU A 72 -0.40 -4.56 21.94
N LYS A 73 0.62 -4.45 22.79
CA LYS A 73 1.82 -3.67 22.48
C LYS A 73 2.55 -4.17 21.24
N GLN A 74 2.61 -5.49 21.03
CA GLN A 74 3.27 -6.06 19.87
C GLN A 74 2.48 -5.82 18.58
N ILE A 75 1.14 -5.89 18.64
CA ILE A 75 0.26 -5.56 17.53
C ILE A 75 0.38 -4.08 17.18
N GLU A 76 0.31 -3.19 18.18
CA GLU A 76 0.48 -1.75 17.95
C GLU A 76 1.84 -1.41 17.33
N SER A 77 2.91 -2.04 17.81
CA SER A 77 4.25 -1.86 17.25
C SER A 77 4.31 -2.30 15.79
N TYR A 78 3.73 -3.46 15.47
CA TYR A 78 3.66 -3.98 14.11
C TYR A 78 2.86 -3.06 13.18
N VAL A 79 1.69 -2.61 13.62
CA VAL A 79 0.85 -1.70 12.85
C VAL A 79 1.57 -0.37 12.63
N ASN A 80 2.17 0.20 13.68
CA ASN A 80 2.93 1.45 13.57
C ASN A 80 4.12 1.32 12.62
N GLU A 81 4.84 0.19 12.63
CA GLU A 81 5.91 -0.08 11.66
C GLU A 81 5.38 -0.06 10.23
N LYS A 82 4.23 -0.67 9.98
CA LYS A 82 3.60 -0.69 8.65
C LYS A 82 3.10 0.68 8.22
N LEU A 83 2.49 1.43 9.13
CA LEU A 83 1.99 2.78 8.86
C LEU A 83 3.12 3.80 8.61
N ASN A 84 4.29 3.59 9.19
CA ASN A 84 5.46 4.45 8.99
C ASN A 84 6.38 3.96 7.84
N GLN A 85 5.95 2.97 7.08
CA GLN A 85 6.72 2.47 5.93
C GLN A 85 6.74 3.52 4.81
N ASP A 86 7.94 3.77 4.27
CA ASP A 86 8.14 4.71 3.17
C ASP A 86 7.43 4.23 1.90
N ILE A 87 6.63 5.11 1.32
CA ILE A 87 5.99 4.94 0.01
C ILE A 87 6.62 5.94 -0.94
N THR A 88 7.09 5.46 -2.08
CA THR A 88 7.67 6.31 -3.11
C THR A 88 6.75 6.35 -4.33
N LEU A 89 6.27 7.53 -4.67
CA LEU A 89 5.56 7.81 -5.91
C LEU A 89 6.59 8.18 -6.98
N VAL A 90 6.60 7.46 -8.10
CA VAL A 90 7.48 7.75 -9.23
C VAL A 90 6.63 8.16 -10.42
N VAL A 91 6.76 9.39 -10.88
CA VAL A 91 6.06 9.93 -12.04
C VAL A 91 7.06 10.58 -12.98
N ASN A 92 7.15 10.08 -14.21
CA ASN A 92 8.05 10.60 -15.24
C ASN A 92 9.54 10.68 -14.79
N GLY A 93 9.97 9.81 -13.88
CA GLY A 93 11.33 9.83 -13.33
C GLY A 93 11.52 10.78 -12.15
N ALA A 94 10.53 11.58 -11.78
CA ALA A 94 10.52 12.32 -10.52
C ALA A 94 10.00 11.42 -9.39
N GLU A 95 10.66 11.49 -8.23
CA GLU A 95 10.30 10.71 -7.06
C GLU A 95 9.74 11.63 -5.96
N ALA A 96 8.59 11.25 -5.39
CA ALA A 96 8.03 11.86 -4.19
C ALA A 96 7.86 10.78 -3.11
N LYS A 97 8.31 11.06 -1.90
CA LYS A 97 8.28 10.12 -0.78
C LYS A 97 7.30 10.59 0.29
N SER A 98 6.60 9.63 0.87
CA SER A 98 5.72 9.81 2.01
C SER A 98 5.66 8.50 2.79
N ASP A 99 5.05 8.51 3.97
CA ASP A 99 4.71 7.32 4.72
C ASP A 99 3.22 7.00 4.58
N ALA A 100 2.83 5.74 4.82
CA ALA A 100 1.45 5.30 4.67
C ALA A 100 0.49 6.08 5.58
N LYS A 101 0.91 6.44 6.79
CA LYS A 101 0.09 7.21 7.75
C LYS A 101 -0.20 8.62 7.23
N THR A 102 0.79 9.30 6.68
CA THR A 102 0.62 10.63 6.08
C THR A 102 -0.29 10.58 4.86
N LEU A 103 -0.25 9.48 4.09
CA LEU A 103 -1.17 9.22 2.99
C LEU A 103 -2.59 8.81 3.43
N GLY A 104 -2.84 8.76 4.75
CA GLY A 104 -4.16 8.52 5.30
C GLY A 104 -4.53 7.06 5.47
N VAL A 105 -3.54 6.17 5.48
CA VAL A 105 -3.78 4.77 5.88
C VAL A 105 -4.01 4.73 7.38
N ALA A 106 -5.09 4.10 7.82
CA ALA A 106 -5.45 3.93 9.21
C ALA A 106 -5.84 2.48 9.51
N TRP A 107 -5.69 2.07 10.75
CA TRP A 107 -6.12 0.77 11.22
C TRP A 107 -7.55 0.85 11.78
N ASP A 108 -8.50 0.19 11.13
CA ASP A 108 -9.92 0.36 11.41
C ASP A 108 -10.49 -0.65 12.41
N ASN A 109 -10.06 -1.91 12.37
CA ASN A 109 -10.67 -2.98 13.16
C ASN A 109 -10.00 -3.25 14.52
N GLN A 110 -9.49 -2.21 15.19
CA GLN A 110 -8.77 -2.32 16.49
C GLN A 110 -9.61 -3.06 17.54
N ASP A 111 -10.88 -2.67 17.70
CA ASP A 111 -11.79 -3.25 18.68
C ASP A 111 -12.10 -4.73 18.40
N GLU A 112 -12.19 -5.11 17.14
CA GLU A 112 -12.44 -6.49 16.73
C GLU A 112 -11.24 -7.37 16.99
N VAL A 113 -10.05 -6.87 16.69
CA VAL A 113 -8.79 -7.56 16.99
C VAL A 113 -8.64 -7.73 18.50
N ALA A 114 -8.86 -6.69 19.30
CA ALA A 114 -8.81 -6.77 20.77
C ALA A 114 -9.79 -7.82 21.31
N LYS A 115 -11.04 -7.81 20.87
CA LYS A 115 -12.06 -8.81 21.27
C LYS A 115 -11.67 -10.22 20.84
N ALA A 116 -11.12 -10.40 19.64
CA ALA A 116 -10.69 -11.69 19.17
C ALA A 116 -9.52 -12.24 20.01
N VAL A 117 -8.55 -11.40 20.38
CA VAL A 117 -7.44 -11.75 21.26
C VAL A 117 -7.94 -12.14 22.66
N GLN A 118 -8.82 -11.32 23.27
CA GLN A 118 -9.47 -11.64 24.55
C GLN A 118 -10.25 -12.94 24.48
N GLY A 119 -10.90 -13.20 23.36
CA GLY A 119 -11.62 -14.47 23.09
C GLY A 119 -10.72 -15.71 23.13
N THR A 120 -9.39 -15.56 23.01
CA THR A 120 -8.45 -16.70 23.05
C THR A 120 -8.07 -17.15 24.48
N GLU A 121 -8.41 -16.36 25.50
CA GLU A 121 -8.10 -16.68 26.89
C GLU A 121 -8.58 -18.10 27.29
N LEU A 122 -7.74 -18.80 28.03
CA LEU A 122 -8.03 -20.15 28.51
C LEU A 122 -8.89 -20.10 29.78
N LYS A 123 -10.21 -19.82 29.61
CA LYS A 123 -11.18 -19.77 30.71
C LYS A 123 -11.85 -21.13 30.95
N GLY A 124 -12.20 -21.41 32.22
CA GLY A 124 -12.95 -22.60 32.62
C GLY A 124 -12.11 -23.66 33.31
N ASN A 125 -12.66 -24.89 33.38
CA ASN A 125 -11.97 -26.01 34.02
C ASN A 125 -10.81 -26.55 33.14
N LEU A 126 -9.96 -27.36 33.74
CA LEU A 126 -8.74 -27.90 33.11
C LEU A 126 -9.03 -28.60 31.77
N VAL A 127 -10.14 -29.32 31.69
CA VAL A 127 -10.53 -30.06 30.48
C VAL A 127 -10.89 -29.09 29.35
N LYS A 128 -11.70 -28.06 29.63
CA LYS A 128 -12.08 -27.04 28.65
C LYS A 128 -10.88 -26.27 28.14
N ARG A 129 -9.93 -25.91 29.04
CA ARG A 129 -8.70 -25.22 28.70
C ARG A 129 -7.81 -26.08 27.81
N TYR A 130 -7.65 -27.37 28.15
CA TYR A 130 -6.90 -28.31 27.33
C TYR A 130 -7.50 -28.49 25.94
N MET A 131 -8.84 -28.68 25.86
CA MET A 131 -9.51 -28.81 24.56
C MET A 131 -9.36 -27.57 23.70
N LYS A 132 -9.53 -26.37 24.28
CA LYS A 132 -9.35 -25.11 23.55
C LYS A 132 -7.92 -24.94 23.03
N LYS A 133 -6.91 -25.27 23.86
CA LYS A 133 -5.51 -25.27 23.44
C LYS A 133 -5.29 -26.23 22.27
N LYS A 134 -5.80 -27.44 22.35
CA LYS A 134 -5.69 -28.44 21.27
C LYS A 134 -6.42 -28.02 20.00
N ASP A 135 -7.58 -27.38 20.12
CA ASP A 135 -8.31 -26.86 18.97
C ASP A 135 -7.49 -25.78 18.24
N LEU A 136 -6.90 -24.84 18.96
CA LEU A 136 -6.05 -23.79 18.37
C LEU A 136 -4.74 -24.33 17.76
N GLU A 137 -4.19 -25.42 18.27
CA GLU A 137 -3.04 -26.10 17.67
C GLU A 137 -3.40 -26.73 16.30
N VAL A 138 -4.61 -27.26 16.16
CA VAL A 138 -5.10 -27.91 14.93
C VAL A 138 -5.71 -26.89 13.96
N ASN A 139 -6.45 -25.92 14.51
CA ASN A 139 -7.16 -24.87 13.79
C ASN A 139 -6.63 -23.51 14.25
N PRO A 140 -5.48 -23.05 13.72
CA PRO A 140 -4.90 -21.77 14.12
C PRO A 140 -5.82 -20.60 13.84
N LEU A 141 -5.98 -19.71 14.82
CA LEU A 141 -6.75 -18.48 14.69
C LEU A 141 -5.84 -17.41 14.08
N LYS A 142 -6.15 -17.05 12.84
CA LYS A 142 -5.51 -15.93 12.15
C LYS A 142 -6.48 -14.77 12.11
N ILE A 143 -6.10 -13.67 12.75
CA ILE A 143 -6.88 -12.43 12.79
C ILE A 143 -6.27 -11.49 11.77
N GLU A 144 -7.07 -11.00 10.83
CA GLU A 144 -6.63 -10.05 9.82
C GLU A 144 -6.73 -8.61 10.34
N LEU A 145 -5.87 -7.75 9.82
CA LEU A 145 -5.90 -6.32 10.08
C LEU A 145 -6.62 -5.63 8.93
N ASP A 146 -7.69 -4.90 9.24
CA ASP A 146 -8.39 -4.09 8.25
C ASP A 146 -7.82 -2.67 8.26
N LEU A 147 -7.37 -2.24 7.10
CA LEU A 147 -6.81 -0.92 6.89
C LEU A 147 -7.75 -0.12 5.99
N SER A 148 -8.06 1.09 6.38
CA SER A 148 -8.73 2.07 5.53
C SER A 148 -7.73 3.03 4.92
N VAL A 149 -8.14 3.66 3.84
CA VAL A 149 -7.32 4.61 3.09
C VAL A 149 -8.11 5.86 2.79
N ASP A 150 -7.55 7.01 3.14
CA ASP A 150 -8.13 8.33 2.84
C ASP A 150 -7.78 8.73 1.40
N GLN A 151 -8.75 8.56 0.50
CA GLN A 151 -8.61 8.87 -0.92
C GLN A 151 -8.32 10.35 -1.21
N ASP A 152 -8.77 11.26 -0.34
CA ASP A 152 -8.56 12.70 -0.51
C ASP A 152 -7.09 13.06 -0.19
N LYS A 153 -6.49 12.42 0.81
CA LYS A 153 -5.08 12.61 1.13
C LYS A 153 -4.18 12.07 0.02
N ILE A 154 -4.49 10.89 -0.52
CA ILE A 154 -3.75 10.36 -1.67
C ILE A 154 -3.88 11.30 -2.86
N SER A 155 -5.10 11.77 -3.17
CA SER A 155 -5.35 12.70 -4.27
C SER A 155 -4.54 13.98 -4.12
N SER A 156 -4.51 14.53 -2.90
CA SER A 156 -3.78 15.75 -2.58
C SER A 156 -2.27 15.53 -2.73
N PHE A 157 -1.75 14.40 -2.25
CA PHE A 157 -0.34 14.06 -2.38
C PHE A 157 0.08 13.88 -3.84
N VAL A 158 -0.71 13.13 -4.64
CA VAL A 158 -0.45 12.93 -6.06
C VAL A 158 -0.49 14.27 -6.79
N SER A 159 -1.52 15.10 -6.59
CA SER A 159 -1.64 16.41 -7.22
C SER A 159 -0.45 17.31 -6.89
N ALA A 160 -0.08 17.41 -5.61
CA ALA A 160 1.00 18.28 -5.18
C ALA A 160 2.39 17.88 -5.73
N ASN A 161 2.60 16.60 -6.01
CA ASN A 161 3.89 16.09 -6.46
C ASN A 161 3.96 15.79 -7.96
N CYS A 162 2.81 15.75 -8.66
CA CYS A 162 2.75 15.45 -10.08
C CYS A 162 2.61 16.69 -10.96
N ASP A 163 2.33 17.87 -10.40
CA ASP A 163 2.16 19.11 -11.18
C ASP A 163 3.41 19.43 -12.04
N SER A 164 4.60 19.15 -11.55
CA SER A 164 5.84 19.33 -12.30
C SER A 164 6.04 18.31 -13.44
N ALA A 165 5.34 17.19 -13.38
CA ALA A 165 5.38 16.13 -14.39
C ALA A 165 4.28 16.30 -15.46
N VAL A 166 3.29 17.15 -15.19
CA VAL A 166 2.23 17.51 -16.14
C VAL A 166 2.75 18.57 -17.09
N ALA A 167 2.54 18.38 -18.35
CA ALA A 167 2.90 19.36 -19.40
C ALA A 167 1.77 19.46 -20.42
N ASP A 168 1.39 20.67 -20.75
CA ASP A 168 0.41 20.90 -21.80
C ASP A 168 0.96 20.51 -23.18
N ALA A 169 0.11 19.95 -24.01
CA ALA A 169 0.43 19.70 -25.39
C ALA A 169 0.58 21.06 -26.12
N VAL A 170 1.63 21.19 -26.90
CA VAL A 170 1.86 22.38 -27.73
C VAL A 170 1.84 21.97 -29.20
N ASP A 171 1.01 22.58 -29.97
CA ASP A 171 0.95 22.31 -31.39
C ASP A 171 2.17 22.89 -32.15
N ALA A 172 2.54 22.24 -33.25
CA ALA A 172 3.56 22.77 -34.13
C ALA A 172 3.09 24.08 -34.73
N ALA A 173 3.95 25.07 -34.71
CA ALA A 173 3.66 26.39 -35.28
C ALA A 173 4.67 26.77 -36.36
N ILE A 174 4.20 27.44 -37.41
CA ILE A 174 5.04 28.03 -38.43
C ILE A 174 4.88 29.54 -38.34
N THR A 175 5.96 30.23 -38.04
CA THR A 175 6.01 31.68 -37.95
C THR A 175 6.96 32.23 -39.01
N ARG A 176 6.69 33.46 -39.48
CA ARG A 176 7.57 34.14 -40.41
C ARG A 176 8.27 35.29 -39.69
N LYS A 177 9.57 35.22 -39.57
CA LYS A 177 10.40 36.22 -38.91
C LYS A 177 11.53 36.67 -39.86
N ASN A 178 11.68 37.96 -40.08
CA ASN A 178 12.70 38.50 -40.94
C ASN A 178 12.73 37.90 -42.37
N GLY A 179 11.57 37.60 -42.95
CA GLY A 179 11.43 37.00 -44.26
C GLY A 179 11.70 35.48 -44.33
N LYS A 180 12.09 34.84 -43.24
CA LYS A 180 12.30 33.38 -43.14
C LYS A 180 11.20 32.71 -42.34
N PHE A 181 10.92 31.45 -42.67
CA PHE A 181 10.00 30.61 -41.88
C PHE A 181 10.77 29.94 -40.74
N GLU A 182 10.24 30.08 -39.54
CA GLU A 182 10.67 29.35 -38.36
C GLU A 182 9.59 28.31 -38.03
N ILE A 183 10.01 27.07 -37.89
CA ILE A 183 9.11 25.95 -37.51
C ILE A 183 9.39 25.59 -36.06
N THR A 184 8.40 25.75 -35.21
CA THR A 184 8.42 25.24 -33.83
C THR A 184 7.79 23.85 -33.84
N PRO A 185 8.49 22.78 -33.44
CA PRO A 185 7.91 21.44 -33.42
C PRO A 185 6.84 21.33 -32.32
N SER A 186 5.89 20.43 -32.49
CA SER A 186 4.91 20.10 -31.46
C SER A 186 5.57 19.46 -30.25
N LYS A 187 5.00 19.69 -29.08
CA LYS A 187 5.34 18.98 -27.84
C LYS A 187 4.14 18.15 -27.41
N VAL A 188 4.40 16.90 -27.06
CA VAL A 188 3.37 16.02 -26.52
C VAL A 188 3.08 16.43 -25.07
N GLY A 189 1.78 16.59 -24.76
CA GLY A 189 1.33 16.80 -23.39
C GLY A 189 1.48 15.52 -22.55
N VAL A 190 1.67 15.71 -21.27
CA VAL A 190 1.75 14.63 -20.26
C VAL A 190 0.72 14.92 -19.20
N THR A 191 -0.13 13.94 -18.88
CA THR A 191 -1.13 14.02 -17.81
C THR A 191 -1.01 12.83 -16.90
N VAL A 192 -1.38 13.00 -15.63
CA VAL A 192 -1.46 11.91 -14.66
C VAL A 192 -2.87 11.34 -14.65
N ASP A 193 -2.98 10.03 -14.81
CA ASP A 193 -4.24 9.31 -14.60
C ASP A 193 -4.44 9.11 -13.09
N MET A 194 -5.22 10.02 -12.50
CA MET A 194 -5.47 10.03 -11.04
C MET A 194 -6.17 8.78 -10.56
N ASP A 195 -7.12 8.25 -11.33
CA ASP A 195 -7.89 7.07 -10.92
C ASP A 195 -7.02 5.80 -10.97
N ALA A 196 -6.22 5.64 -12.02
CA ALA A 196 -5.28 4.54 -12.10
C ALA A 196 -4.17 4.63 -11.04
N THR A 197 -3.73 5.84 -10.68
CA THR A 197 -2.70 6.07 -9.67
C THR A 197 -3.21 5.76 -8.26
N LYS A 198 -4.48 6.04 -7.97
CA LYS A 198 -5.11 5.72 -6.68
C LYS A 198 -5.40 4.22 -6.51
N ALA A 199 -5.70 3.53 -7.62
CA ALA A 199 -6.05 2.12 -7.62
C ALA A 199 -4.82 1.19 -7.53
N ALA A 200 -3.64 1.71 -7.75
CA ALA A 200 -2.38 0.97 -7.74
C ALA A 200 -1.76 0.94 -6.36
#